data_1b66d3637111dc41d75b45a7bbff8b4b
#
_entry.id   1b66d3637111dc41d75b45a7bbff8b4b
#
_cell.length_a   1.000
_cell.length_b   1.000
_cell.length_c   1.000
_cell.angle_alpha   90.00
_cell.angle_beta   90.00
_cell.angle_gamma   90.00
#
_symmetry.space_group_name_H-M   'P 1'
#
loop_
_entity.id
_entity.type
_entity.pdbx_description
1 polymer ?
#
loop_
_entity_poly.entity_id
_entity_poly.type
_entity_poly.pdbx_seq_one_letter_code
_entity_poly.pdbx_strand_id
1 'polypeptide(L)'
;MSKGKFKAGVHPYEGKEFAASKEIKRLKGEEIMVFPMSQHIGAPATPCVKATDRVLKGMKIGEASGFVSSPVYSSVSGTVMRIEDRTMLNGKTSKCVVIKNDFEDECVEGFGISREVNALSNDEIIKIISDSGIVGMGGAGFPTGVKLSPKNQNIDYIIINGSECEPYLTSDYRLMVERSKDIIEGISIVLRLFEKSEAIIGIEDNKPKAIDALSFECNGNNRINVMPLSTRYPQGGERRLISSVTGRQINSHILPADAGVIVLNIATIIAIFEAVKMNMPLVHRVVTLTGDGVNEPGNMDVPLGISHKYLADECGGIKDSTVKIISGGPMMGMAMNSLDYPVIKTSSSILAITHDDVEKMETSACIRCGRCVGACPETLVPQLMAQAAINKNYEQFEKLYGMECIECGCCTYVCPAKRPLTQTFKLAKIKVRESKATK
;
A
#
# COMPACT_ATOMS: atom_id res chain seq x y z
N MET A 1 7.08 22.18 -15.96
CA MET A 1 5.71 21.60 -15.99
C MET A 1 4.82 22.43 -15.07
N SER A 2 3.52 22.61 -15.39
CA SER A 2 2.60 23.18 -14.42
C SER A 2 2.50 22.21 -13.22
N LYS A 3 2.48 22.76 -11.99
CA LYS A 3 2.28 21.94 -10.77
C LYS A 3 1.01 21.09 -10.93
N GLY A 4 1.03 19.88 -10.38
CA GLY A 4 -0.09 18.94 -10.42
C GLY A 4 -0.20 18.05 -11.66
N LYS A 5 0.73 18.14 -12.63
CA LYS A 5 0.69 17.36 -13.88
C LYS A 5 2.02 16.69 -14.17
N PHE A 6 1.97 15.45 -14.67
CA PHE A 6 3.12 14.78 -15.28
C PHE A 6 2.79 14.36 -16.72
N LYS A 7 3.83 14.09 -17.53
CA LYS A 7 3.69 13.60 -18.91
C LYS A 7 3.51 12.08 -18.90
N ALA A 8 2.93 11.53 -20.00
CA ALA A 8 2.65 10.09 -20.15
C ALA A 8 1.58 9.55 -19.17
N GLY A 9 1.63 8.26 -18.82
CA GLY A 9 0.57 7.61 -18.05
C GLY A 9 -0.62 7.20 -18.92
N VAL A 10 -1.66 6.71 -18.27
CA VAL A 10 -2.88 6.21 -18.93
C VAL A 10 -4.14 6.65 -18.15
N HIS A 11 -5.31 6.51 -18.77
CA HIS A 11 -6.61 6.72 -18.16
C HIS A 11 -7.40 5.39 -18.27
N PRO A 12 -7.21 4.45 -17.34
CA PRO A 12 -8.03 3.24 -17.29
C PRO A 12 -9.45 3.58 -16.83
N TYR A 13 -10.39 2.65 -17.05
CA TYR A 13 -11.70 2.74 -16.43
C TYR A 13 -11.55 2.77 -14.92
N GLU A 14 -12.17 3.74 -14.26
CA GLU A 14 -11.90 3.99 -12.83
C GLU A 14 -12.57 2.96 -11.91
N GLY A 15 -13.79 2.50 -12.22
CA GLY A 15 -14.53 1.49 -11.46
C GLY A 15 -14.78 1.84 -9.99
N LYS A 16 -14.66 3.12 -9.62
CA LYS A 16 -14.80 3.55 -8.22
C LYS A 16 -16.26 3.62 -7.76
N GLU A 17 -17.20 3.70 -8.68
CA GLU A 17 -18.64 3.77 -8.42
C GLU A 17 -19.19 2.57 -7.66
N PHE A 18 -18.51 1.40 -7.73
CA PHE A 18 -18.92 0.21 -6.98
C PHE A 18 -18.89 0.43 -5.46
N ALA A 19 -17.89 1.15 -4.94
CA ALA A 19 -17.66 1.26 -3.50
C ALA A 19 -17.47 2.70 -2.98
N ALA A 20 -17.24 3.70 -3.84
CA ALA A 20 -16.93 5.07 -3.41
C ALA A 20 -18.02 5.73 -2.55
N SER A 21 -19.29 5.42 -2.81
CA SER A 21 -20.43 5.96 -2.03
C SER A 21 -20.70 5.18 -0.74
N LYS A 22 -20.03 4.07 -0.51
CA LYS A 22 -20.24 3.19 0.65
C LYS A 22 -19.34 3.61 1.80
N GLU A 23 -19.96 3.91 2.94
CA GLU A 23 -19.24 4.19 4.19
C GLU A 23 -18.43 2.98 4.67
N ILE A 24 -17.39 3.27 5.44
CA ILE A 24 -16.55 2.21 6.02
C ILE A 24 -17.37 1.44 7.05
N LYS A 25 -17.47 0.13 6.86
CA LYS A 25 -18.09 -0.78 7.84
C LYS A 25 -16.99 -1.53 8.59
N ARG A 26 -17.13 -1.63 9.90
CA ARG A 26 -16.20 -2.39 10.74
C ARG A 26 -16.62 -3.85 10.81
N LEU A 27 -15.67 -4.74 10.52
CA LEU A 27 -15.84 -6.18 10.70
C LEU A 27 -15.19 -6.67 12.01
N LYS A 28 -15.69 -7.78 12.52
CA LYS A 28 -15.07 -8.52 13.63
C LYS A 28 -14.03 -9.51 13.10
N GLY A 29 -13.19 -10.03 13.99
CA GLY A 29 -12.29 -11.13 13.66
C GLY A 29 -13.07 -12.44 13.41
N GLU A 30 -12.55 -13.30 12.53
CA GLU A 30 -13.06 -14.66 12.35
C GLU A 30 -12.53 -15.61 13.45
N GLU A 31 -13.00 -16.87 13.48
CA GLU A 31 -12.58 -17.85 14.48
C GLU A 31 -11.08 -18.15 14.44
N ILE A 32 -10.52 -18.28 13.26
CA ILE A 32 -9.09 -18.61 13.06
C ILE A 32 -8.36 -17.45 12.38
N MET A 33 -7.56 -16.78 13.15
CA MET A 33 -6.76 -15.63 12.69
C MET A 33 -5.34 -16.07 12.32
N VAL A 34 -4.83 -15.59 11.19
CA VAL A 34 -3.52 -15.99 10.67
C VAL A 34 -2.62 -14.77 10.47
N PHE A 35 -1.52 -14.73 11.19
CA PHE A 35 -0.58 -13.60 11.19
C PHE A 35 0.76 -14.00 10.56
N PRO A 36 0.99 -13.72 9.27
CA PRO A 36 2.31 -13.92 8.67
C PRO A 36 3.34 -13.00 9.31
N MET A 37 4.54 -13.51 9.50
CA MET A 37 5.66 -12.71 10.00
C MET A 37 6.29 -11.83 8.92
N SER A 38 6.03 -12.12 7.64
CA SER A 38 6.46 -11.33 6.48
C SER A 38 5.31 -10.50 5.93
N GLN A 39 5.07 -9.31 6.49
CA GLN A 39 4.01 -8.38 6.07
C GLN A 39 4.57 -7.06 5.50
N HIS A 40 5.88 -6.98 5.26
CA HIS A 40 6.61 -5.78 4.87
C HIS A 40 7.87 -6.17 4.10
N ILE A 41 8.52 -5.22 3.46
CA ILE A 41 9.85 -5.45 2.87
C ILE A 41 10.92 -5.43 3.95
N GLY A 42 12.01 -6.15 3.70
CA GLY A 42 13.10 -6.32 4.65
C GLY A 42 13.05 -7.68 5.34
N ALA A 43 13.65 -7.78 6.51
CA ALA A 43 13.71 -9.03 7.29
C ALA A 43 12.32 -9.34 7.91
N PRO A 44 11.79 -10.57 7.78
CA PRO A 44 10.55 -10.96 8.44
C PRO A 44 10.65 -10.79 9.95
N ALA A 45 9.53 -10.53 10.63
CA ALA A 45 9.49 -10.59 12.09
C ALA A 45 9.73 -12.03 12.58
N THR A 46 10.17 -12.16 13.83
CA THR A 46 10.33 -13.46 14.49
C THR A 46 9.20 -13.65 15.51
N PRO A 47 8.47 -14.77 15.50
CA PRO A 47 7.46 -15.04 16.52
C PRO A 47 8.04 -14.92 17.93
N CYS A 48 7.36 -14.19 18.81
CA CYS A 48 7.72 -14.04 20.22
C CYS A 48 6.70 -14.70 21.17
N VAL A 49 5.80 -15.50 20.62
CA VAL A 49 4.80 -16.33 21.32
C VAL A 49 4.95 -17.78 20.91
N LYS A 50 4.36 -18.69 21.65
CA LYS A 50 4.34 -20.14 21.40
C LYS A 50 2.93 -20.71 21.47
N ALA A 51 2.75 -21.93 20.99
CA ALA A 51 1.47 -22.64 21.09
C ALA A 51 0.98 -22.67 22.55
N THR A 52 -0.32 -22.51 22.73
CA THR A 52 -1.06 -22.40 23.99
C THR A 52 -0.94 -21.08 24.75
N ASP A 53 -0.10 -20.13 24.30
CA ASP A 53 -0.06 -18.81 24.92
C ASP A 53 -1.39 -18.07 24.75
N ARG A 54 -1.87 -17.44 25.82
CA ARG A 54 -2.96 -16.45 25.77
C ARG A 54 -2.43 -15.16 25.18
N VAL A 55 -3.16 -14.57 24.24
CA VAL A 55 -2.85 -13.28 23.65
C VAL A 55 -4.04 -12.33 23.78
N LEU A 56 -3.74 -11.03 23.88
CA LEU A 56 -4.70 -9.95 23.91
C LEU A 56 -4.64 -9.16 22.61
N LYS A 57 -5.69 -8.45 22.28
CA LYS A 57 -5.69 -7.48 21.18
C LYS A 57 -4.70 -6.36 21.47
N GLY A 58 -3.83 -6.06 20.50
CA GLY A 58 -2.72 -5.12 20.68
C GLY A 58 -1.46 -5.74 21.33
N MET A 59 -1.45 -7.04 21.65
CA MET A 59 -0.25 -7.72 22.13
C MET A 59 0.70 -8.03 20.98
N LYS A 60 2.00 -7.78 21.18
CA LYS A 60 3.03 -8.14 20.20
C LYS A 60 3.18 -9.67 20.13
N ILE A 61 3.09 -10.21 18.91
CA ILE A 61 3.21 -11.64 18.62
C ILE A 61 4.38 -11.96 17.70
N GLY A 62 5.00 -10.94 17.11
CA GLY A 62 6.21 -11.03 16.29
C GLY A 62 7.11 -9.83 16.53
N GLU A 63 8.39 -10.10 16.85
CA GLU A 63 9.41 -9.09 17.09
C GLU A 63 10.14 -8.74 15.78
N ALA A 64 10.46 -7.46 15.57
CA ALA A 64 11.28 -7.03 14.45
C ALA A 64 12.68 -7.66 14.53
N SER A 65 13.21 -8.19 13.41
CA SER A 65 14.47 -8.94 13.40
C SER A 65 15.64 -8.24 12.71
N GLY A 66 15.51 -6.93 12.43
CA GLY A 66 16.57 -6.17 11.78
C GLY A 66 16.23 -4.68 11.62
N PHE A 67 17.16 -3.91 11.05
CA PHE A 67 16.96 -2.47 10.84
C PHE A 67 15.76 -2.16 9.92
N VAL A 68 15.60 -2.92 8.83
CA VAL A 68 14.41 -2.86 7.98
C VAL A 68 13.55 -4.07 8.33
N SER A 69 12.78 -3.93 9.39
CA SER A 69 11.83 -4.92 9.89
C SER A 69 10.72 -4.19 10.67
N SER A 70 9.62 -4.88 10.95
CA SER A 70 8.46 -4.29 11.64
C SER A 70 7.78 -5.36 12.50
N PRO A 71 7.46 -5.08 13.77
CA PRO A 71 6.78 -6.03 14.64
C PRO A 71 5.37 -6.33 14.16
N VAL A 72 4.82 -7.47 14.60
CA VAL A 72 3.47 -7.93 14.29
C VAL A 72 2.67 -8.03 15.58
N TYR A 73 1.43 -7.59 15.55
CA TYR A 73 0.53 -7.53 16.70
C TYR A 73 -0.71 -8.38 16.47
N SER A 74 -1.26 -8.95 17.55
CA SER A 74 -2.56 -9.60 17.49
C SER A 74 -3.67 -8.56 17.36
N SER A 75 -4.56 -8.78 16.41
CA SER A 75 -5.77 -7.95 16.20
C SER A 75 -6.97 -8.41 17.00
N VAL A 76 -6.85 -9.52 17.72
CA VAL A 76 -7.91 -10.15 18.53
C VAL A 76 -7.33 -10.65 19.85
N SER A 77 -8.18 -10.92 20.83
CA SER A 77 -7.83 -11.77 21.97
C SER A 77 -8.07 -13.24 21.63
N GLY A 78 -7.35 -14.14 22.30
CA GLY A 78 -7.48 -15.57 22.01
C GLY A 78 -6.29 -16.41 22.48
N THR A 79 -6.15 -17.59 21.89
CA THR A 79 -5.09 -18.52 22.20
C THR A 79 -4.30 -18.90 20.97
N VAL A 80 -2.98 -18.86 21.05
CA VAL A 80 -2.09 -19.33 19.97
C VAL A 80 -2.26 -20.82 19.78
N MET A 81 -2.77 -21.25 18.64
CA MET A 81 -2.96 -22.67 18.32
C MET A 81 -1.64 -23.32 17.91
N ARG A 82 -0.93 -22.68 17.02
CA ARG A 82 0.33 -23.19 16.43
C ARG A 82 1.09 -22.09 15.70
N ILE A 83 2.34 -22.37 15.42
CA ILE A 83 3.18 -21.61 14.50
C ILE A 83 3.53 -22.54 13.35
N GLU A 84 3.22 -22.15 12.12
CA GLU A 84 3.40 -22.97 10.93
C GLU A 84 3.94 -22.16 9.75
N ASP A 85 4.51 -22.82 8.77
CA ASP A 85 4.92 -22.21 7.52
C ASP A 85 3.77 -22.28 6.51
N ARG A 86 3.42 -21.14 5.88
CA ARG A 86 2.39 -21.06 4.83
C ARG A 86 2.93 -20.39 3.59
N THR A 87 2.50 -20.88 2.43
CA THR A 87 2.74 -20.18 1.16
C THR A 87 1.82 -18.97 1.08
N MET A 88 2.40 -17.80 0.85
CA MET A 88 1.70 -16.53 0.71
C MET A 88 1.34 -16.25 -0.75
N LEU A 89 0.49 -15.26 -0.99
CA LEU A 89 0.03 -14.87 -2.33
C LEU A 89 1.19 -14.58 -3.31
N ASN A 90 2.31 -14.07 -2.83
CA ASN A 90 3.51 -13.81 -3.64
C ASN A 90 4.34 -15.08 -3.95
N GLY A 91 3.85 -16.26 -3.62
CA GLY A 91 4.52 -17.55 -3.80
C GLY A 91 5.66 -17.86 -2.82
N LYS A 92 5.96 -16.95 -1.88
CA LYS A 92 6.98 -17.17 -0.86
C LYS A 92 6.38 -17.80 0.40
N THR A 93 7.17 -18.62 1.07
CA THR A 93 6.81 -19.18 2.38
C THR A 93 7.05 -18.15 3.48
N SER A 94 6.10 -18.03 4.40
CA SER A 94 6.21 -17.20 5.60
C SER A 94 5.82 -18.03 6.82
N LYS A 95 6.57 -17.85 7.90
CA LYS A 95 6.15 -18.33 9.22
C LYS A 95 4.93 -17.54 9.65
N CYS A 96 3.89 -18.23 10.14
CA CYS A 96 2.61 -17.64 10.55
C CYS A 96 2.28 -18.05 11.99
N VAL A 97 1.85 -17.09 12.78
CA VAL A 97 1.21 -17.36 14.08
C VAL A 97 -0.29 -17.53 13.82
N VAL A 98 -0.86 -18.67 14.25
CA VAL A 98 -2.28 -18.98 14.11
C VAL A 98 -2.94 -18.86 15.47
N ILE A 99 -3.96 -18.00 15.57
CA ILE A 99 -4.66 -17.71 16.83
C ILE A 99 -6.12 -18.14 16.69
N LYS A 100 -6.62 -18.87 17.69
CA LYS A 100 -8.05 -19.09 17.88
C LYS A 100 -8.62 -17.89 18.62
N ASN A 101 -9.45 -17.11 17.94
CA ASN A 101 -10.17 -15.97 18.49
C ASN A 101 -11.19 -16.46 19.54
N ASP A 102 -11.25 -15.79 20.66
CA ASP A 102 -12.25 -16.06 21.71
C ASP A 102 -13.47 -15.14 21.64
N PHE A 103 -13.41 -14.13 20.74
CA PHE A 103 -14.45 -13.11 20.54
C PHE A 103 -14.72 -12.19 21.74
N GLU A 104 -13.85 -12.21 22.75
CA GLU A 104 -13.97 -11.34 23.94
C GLU A 104 -13.42 -9.93 23.68
N ASP A 105 -12.60 -9.76 22.61
CA ASP A 105 -11.96 -8.48 22.25
C ASP A 105 -11.17 -7.84 23.41
N GLU A 106 -10.66 -8.66 24.35
CA GLU A 106 -9.85 -8.21 25.45
C GLU A 106 -8.55 -7.56 24.97
N CYS A 107 -8.31 -6.34 25.42
CA CYS A 107 -7.18 -5.52 24.95
C CYS A 107 -6.04 -5.47 25.96
N VAL A 108 -4.83 -5.19 25.48
CA VAL A 108 -3.71 -4.84 26.35
C VAL A 108 -4.01 -3.53 27.10
N GLU A 109 -3.38 -3.34 28.26
CA GLU A 109 -3.53 -2.12 29.07
C GLU A 109 -3.21 -0.87 28.24
N GLY A 110 -4.04 0.15 28.37
CA GLY A 110 -3.88 1.42 27.68
C GLY A 110 -4.31 1.44 26.20
N PHE A 111 -4.73 0.32 25.62
CA PHE A 111 -5.19 0.26 24.23
C PHE A 111 -6.40 1.17 24.01
N GLY A 112 -6.33 2.07 23.04
CA GLY A 112 -7.40 3.02 22.74
C GLY A 112 -7.49 4.22 23.70
N ILE A 113 -6.64 4.29 24.71
CA ILE A 113 -6.62 5.42 25.67
C ILE A 113 -5.77 6.56 25.08
N SER A 114 -6.39 7.74 24.98
CA SER A 114 -5.74 8.93 24.44
C SER A 114 -4.53 9.33 25.26
N ARG A 115 -3.43 9.67 24.58
CA ARG A 115 -2.16 10.11 25.16
C ARG A 115 -1.95 11.59 24.89
N GLU A 116 -1.29 12.29 25.85
CA GLU A 116 -0.85 13.67 25.66
C GLU A 116 0.40 13.71 24.76
N VAL A 117 0.19 13.99 23.47
CA VAL A 117 1.26 13.95 22.47
C VAL A 117 2.33 15.02 22.74
N ASN A 118 1.95 16.20 23.30
CA ASN A 118 2.89 17.28 23.53
C ASN A 118 3.93 16.95 24.63
N ALA A 119 3.64 15.98 25.48
CA ALA A 119 4.57 15.52 26.50
C ALA A 119 5.69 14.62 25.95
N LEU A 120 5.54 14.09 24.71
CA LEU A 120 6.50 13.19 24.09
C LEU A 120 7.65 13.97 23.42
N SER A 121 8.85 13.46 23.49
CA SER A 121 9.98 13.89 22.66
C SER A 121 9.85 13.34 21.23
N ASN A 122 10.61 13.90 20.28
CA ASN A 122 10.63 13.42 18.91
C ASN A 122 11.13 11.96 18.81
N ASP A 123 12.12 11.58 19.61
CA ASP A 123 12.65 10.22 19.66
C ASP A 123 11.62 9.21 20.18
N GLU A 124 10.83 9.60 21.20
CA GLU A 124 9.73 8.79 21.70
C GLU A 124 8.63 8.60 20.65
N ILE A 125 8.28 9.65 19.90
CA ILE A 125 7.31 9.54 18.79
C ILE A 125 7.81 8.56 17.74
N ILE A 126 9.06 8.67 17.29
CA ILE A 126 9.65 7.76 16.30
C ILE A 126 9.68 6.33 16.83
N LYS A 127 10.04 6.16 18.11
CA LYS A 127 10.04 4.85 18.77
C LYS A 127 8.64 4.24 18.82
N ILE A 128 7.62 5.01 19.23
CA ILE A 128 6.22 4.55 19.25
C ILE A 128 5.79 4.10 17.85
N ILE A 129 6.08 4.88 16.80
CA ILE A 129 5.73 4.54 15.42
C ILE A 129 6.42 3.24 15.00
N SER A 130 7.70 3.07 15.31
CA SER A 130 8.46 1.86 15.00
C SER A 130 7.93 0.65 15.76
N ASP A 131 7.74 0.80 17.08
CA ASP A 131 7.29 -0.26 17.97
C ASP A 131 5.83 -0.65 17.73
N SER A 132 5.01 0.24 17.17
CA SER A 132 3.60 -0.06 16.83
C SER A 132 3.43 -0.82 15.51
N GLY A 133 4.51 -1.20 14.85
CA GLY A 133 4.46 -2.03 13.65
C GLY A 133 3.95 -1.32 12.40
N ILE A 134 4.02 0.01 12.34
CA ILE A 134 3.51 0.79 11.21
C ILE A 134 4.42 0.65 10.00
N VAL A 135 3.81 0.38 8.85
CA VAL A 135 4.48 0.29 7.55
C VAL A 135 3.78 1.16 6.51
N GLY A 136 4.43 1.41 5.40
CA GLY A 136 3.82 2.12 4.28
C GLY A 136 2.68 1.31 3.65
N MET A 137 1.43 1.69 3.89
CA MET A 137 0.25 0.94 3.49
C MET A 137 -0.23 1.20 2.06
N GLY A 138 0.35 2.15 1.35
CA GLY A 138 0.07 2.44 -0.07
C GLY A 138 1.00 1.74 -1.05
N GLY A 139 1.80 0.75 -0.62
CA GLY A 139 2.78 0.10 -1.50
C GLY A 139 3.49 -1.09 -0.85
N ALA A 140 4.82 -1.14 -0.98
CA ALA A 140 5.64 -2.30 -0.60
C ALA A 140 5.80 -2.54 0.91
N GLY A 141 5.16 -1.78 1.78
CA GLY A 141 5.23 -2.00 3.23
C GLY A 141 6.57 -1.64 3.86
N PHE A 142 7.21 -0.55 3.43
CA PHE A 142 8.45 -0.11 4.07
C PHE A 142 8.18 0.37 5.51
N PRO A 143 8.99 -0.06 6.53
CA PRO A 143 8.80 0.35 7.92
C PRO A 143 8.81 1.85 8.10
N THR A 144 7.73 2.41 8.66
CA THR A 144 7.51 3.87 8.70
C THR A 144 8.49 4.56 9.65
N GLY A 145 8.86 3.94 10.77
CA GLY A 145 9.85 4.50 11.69
C GLY A 145 11.22 4.71 11.02
N VAL A 146 11.65 3.78 10.16
CA VAL A 146 12.87 3.93 9.35
C VAL A 146 12.75 5.10 8.37
N LYS A 147 11.58 5.25 7.72
CA LYS A 147 11.32 6.36 6.79
C LYS A 147 11.34 7.72 7.49
N LEU A 148 10.89 7.79 8.74
CA LEU A 148 10.86 9.02 9.55
C LEU A 148 12.18 9.30 10.29
N SER A 149 13.20 8.44 10.13
CA SER A 149 14.55 8.62 10.67
C SER A 149 15.58 8.75 9.53
N PRO A 150 15.43 9.69 8.58
CA PRO A 150 16.36 9.81 7.46
C PRO A 150 17.73 10.32 7.94
N LYS A 151 18.79 9.92 7.23
CA LYS A 151 20.14 10.47 7.47
C LYS A 151 20.20 11.96 7.18
N ASN A 152 19.54 12.42 6.12
CA ASN A 152 19.38 13.82 5.78
C ASN A 152 18.19 14.38 6.57
N GLN A 153 18.46 15.28 7.51
CA GLN A 153 17.43 15.94 8.31
C GLN A 153 16.82 17.18 7.63
N ASN A 154 17.35 17.61 6.47
CA ASN A 154 16.81 18.76 5.74
C ASN A 154 15.66 18.31 4.85
N ILE A 155 14.51 18.06 5.47
CA ILE A 155 13.27 17.70 4.77
C ILE A 155 12.44 18.97 4.58
N ASP A 156 12.17 19.33 3.32
CA ASP A 156 11.34 20.49 2.99
C ASP A 156 9.87 20.14 2.91
N TYR A 157 9.56 18.93 2.41
CA TYR A 157 8.19 18.51 2.13
C TYR A 157 7.85 17.15 2.73
N ILE A 158 6.72 17.10 3.43
CA ILE A 158 6.02 15.87 3.78
C ILE A 158 4.83 15.73 2.83
N ILE A 159 4.92 14.83 1.86
CA ILE A 159 3.86 14.62 0.88
C ILE A 159 2.95 13.48 1.37
N ILE A 160 1.66 13.80 1.52
CA ILE A 160 0.64 12.81 1.86
C ILE A 160 -0.03 12.37 0.55
N ASN A 161 0.16 11.09 0.25
CA ASN A 161 -0.37 10.49 -0.96
C ASN A 161 -1.84 10.11 -0.77
N GLY A 162 -2.74 10.99 -1.18
CA GLY A 162 -4.18 10.80 -1.29
C GLY A 162 -4.66 10.58 -2.74
N SER A 163 -3.73 10.33 -3.67
CA SER A 163 -4.10 10.18 -5.10
C SER A 163 -5.03 9.00 -5.32
N GLU A 164 -4.71 7.82 -4.73
CA GLU A 164 -5.47 6.57 -4.93
C GLU A 164 -5.81 6.35 -6.42
N CYS A 165 -4.75 6.39 -7.25
CA CYS A 165 -4.88 6.33 -8.71
C CYS A 165 -5.14 4.91 -9.26
N GLU A 166 -4.97 3.87 -8.45
CA GLU A 166 -5.28 2.50 -8.84
C GLU A 166 -6.79 2.36 -9.03
N PRO A 167 -7.26 1.83 -10.19
CA PRO A 167 -8.68 1.67 -10.45
C PRO A 167 -9.37 0.78 -9.41
N TYR A 168 -10.65 1.00 -9.22
CA TYR A 168 -11.57 0.29 -8.30
C TYR A 168 -11.34 0.54 -6.80
N LEU A 169 -10.16 0.96 -6.35
CA LEU A 169 -9.86 1.19 -4.95
C LEU A 169 -10.51 2.48 -4.44
N THR A 170 -11.08 2.43 -3.24
CA THR A 170 -11.75 3.57 -2.60
C THR A 170 -11.49 3.66 -1.09
N SER A 171 -10.62 2.80 -0.55
CA SER A 171 -10.27 2.79 0.88
C SER A 171 -9.67 4.11 1.35
N ASP A 172 -8.66 4.65 0.64
CA ASP A 172 -8.04 5.94 1.00
C ASP A 172 -9.02 7.10 0.78
N TYR A 173 -9.83 7.06 -0.29
CA TYR A 173 -10.88 8.06 -0.51
C TYR A 173 -11.87 8.12 0.66
N ARG A 174 -12.36 6.96 1.12
CA ARG A 174 -13.31 6.92 2.25
C ARG A 174 -12.65 7.37 3.55
N LEU A 175 -11.41 6.98 3.78
CA LEU A 175 -10.64 7.48 4.93
C LEU A 175 -10.49 9.00 4.90
N MET A 176 -10.21 9.60 3.74
CA MET A 176 -10.11 11.06 3.58
C MET A 176 -11.44 11.77 3.87
N VAL A 177 -12.57 11.15 3.52
CA VAL A 177 -13.90 11.73 3.78
C VAL A 177 -14.37 11.54 5.22
N GLU A 178 -14.16 10.34 5.79
CA GLU A 178 -14.73 9.97 7.08
C GLU A 178 -13.81 10.25 8.28
N ARG A 179 -12.49 10.33 8.05
CA ARG A 179 -11.48 10.51 9.09
C ARG A 179 -10.54 11.70 8.79
N SER A 180 -11.06 12.74 8.15
CA SER A 180 -10.29 13.94 7.77
C SER A 180 -9.56 14.57 8.97
N LYS A 181 -10.22 14.69 10.12
CA LYS A 181 -9.65 15.22 11.34
C LYS A 181 -8.46 14.39 11.85
N ASP A 182 -8.60 13.07 11.90
CA ASP A 182 -7.53 12.16 12.35
C ASP A 182 -6.31 12.24 11.41
N ILE A 183 -6.56 12.43 10.12
CA ILE A 183 -5.50 12.65 9.12
C ILE A 183 -4.73 13.92 9.44
N ILE A 184 -5.40 15.04 9.69
CA ILE A 184 -4.73 16.31 10.01
C ILE A 184 -3.97 16.23 11.34
N GLU A 185 -4.52 15.56 12.35
CA GLU A 185 -3.78 15.32 13.60
C GLU A 185 -2.55 14.42 13.37
N GLY A 186 -2.67 13.35 12.59
CA GLY A 186 -1.55 12.49 12.23
C GLY A 186 -0.45 13.21 11.44
N ILE A 187 -0.83 14.08 10.50
CA ILE A 187 0.12 14.94 9.77
C ILE A 187 0.82 15.89 10.75
N SER A 188 0.10 16.47 11.70
CA SER A 188 0.65 17.39 12.70
C SER A 188 1.69 16.70 13.59
N ILE A 189 1.47 15.40 13.93
CA ILE A 189 2.46 14.58 14.64
C ILE A 189 3.74 14.43 13.80
N VAL A 190 3.61 14.12 12.49
CA VAL A 190 4.77 13.99 11.60
C VAL A 190 5.51 15.33 11.43
N LEU A 191 4.78 16.44 11.25
CA LEU A 191 5.37 17.78 11.10
C LEU A 191 6.14 18.22 12.32
N ARG A 192 5.84 17.70 13.50
CA ARG A 192 6.61 17.96 14.71
C ARG A 192 8.02 17.39 14.64
N LEU A 193 8.20 16.26 13.96
CA LEU A 193 9.52 15.64 13.74
C LEU A 193 10.40 16.47 12.78
N PHE A 194 9.77 17.32 11.94
CA PHE A 194 10.42 18.11 10.88
C PHE A 194 9.92 19.56 10.93
N GLU A 195 10.47 20.35 11.82
CA GLU A 195 9.97 21.71 12.15
C GLU A 195 9.88 22.66 10.95
N LYS A 196 10.81 22.53 9.99
CA LYS A 196 10.89 23.40 8.81
C LYS A 196 10.07 22.91 7.62
N SER A 197 9.49 21.71 7.71
CA SER A 197 8.76 21.10 6.61
C SER A 197 7.35 21.64 6.46
N GLU A 198 6.86 21.64 5.23
CA GLU A 198 5.44 21.79 4.88
C GLU A 198 4.84 20.44 4.51
N ALA A 199 3.59 20.18 4.87
CA ALA A 199 2.86 19.03 4.43
C ALA A 199 1.96 19.38 3.23
N ILE A 200 1.98 18.54 2.21
CA ILE A 200 1.14 18.69 1.02
C ILE A 200 0.36 17.40 0.81
N ILE A 201 -0.97 17.47 0.90
CA ILE A 201 -1.87 16.35 0.64
C ILE A 201 -2.22 16.39 -0.85
N GLY A 202 -1.63 15.48 -1.64
CA GLY A 202 -1.89 15.37 -3.07
C GLY A 202 -3.09 14.46 -3.34
N ILE A 203 -4.17 15.01 -3.88
CA ILE A 203 -5.43 14.30 -4.13
C ILE A 203 -5.83 14.49 -5.58
N GLU A 204 -6.22 13.42 -6.30
CA GLU A 204 -6.73 13.55 -7.66
C GLU A 204 -8.05 14.30 -7.70
N ASP A 205 -8.24 15.13 -8.74
CA ASP A 205 -9.39 16.05 -8.92
C ASP A 205 -10.74 15.33 -9.13
N ASN A 206 -10.72 14.02 -9.32
CA ASN A 206 -11.93 13.17 -9.32
C ASN A 206 -12.49 12.88 -7.90
N LYS A 207 -11.89 13.44 -6.83
CA LYS A 207 -12.28 13.24 -5.43
C LYS A 207 -12.67 14.55 -4.72
N PRO A 208 -13.65 15.33 -5.26
CA PRO A 208 -13.97 16.66 -4.71
C PRO A 208 -14.36 16.62 -3.23
N LYS A 209 -15.15 15.64 -2.78
CA LYS A 209 -15.55 15.52 -1.36
C LYS A 209 -14.36 15.33 -0.41
N ALA A 210 -13.33 14.60 -0.84
CA ALA A 210 -12.11 14.42 -0.03
C ALA A 210 -11.28 15.72 0.00
N ILE A 211 -11.19 16.42 -1.14
CA ILE A 211 -10.53 17.74 -1.22
C ILE A 211 -11.23 18.73 -0.28
N ASP A 212 -12.55 18.81 -0.33
CA ASP A 212 -13.34 19.73 0.50
C ASP A 212 -13.18 19.39 2.00
N ALA A 213 -13.33 18.13 2.37
CA ALA A 213 -13.22 17.68 3.77
C ALA A 213 -11.84 18.00 4.37
N LEU A 214 -10.76 17.67 3.66
CA LEU A 214 -9.41 17.92 4.15
C LEU A 214 -9.04 19.42 4.09
N SER A 215 -9.52 20.16 3.10
CA SER A 215 -9.32 21.62 3.03
C SER A 215 -10.02 22.34 4.19
N PHE A 216 -11.20 21.85 4.59
CA PHE A 216 -11.90 22.38 5.76
C PHE A 216 -11.11 22.16 7.04
N GLU A 217 -10.59 20.96 7.28
CA GLU A 217 -9.80 20.62 8.47
C GLU A 217 -8.42 21.30 8.49
N CYS A 218 -7.86 21.63 7.32
CA CYS A 218 -6.60 22.37 7.23
C CYS A 218 -6.74 23.87 7.52
N ASN A 219 -7.96 24.39 7.59
CA ASN A 219 -8.21 25.83 7.73
C ASN A 219 -7.54 26.38 8.99
N GLY A 220 -6.70 27.42 8.82
CA GLY A 220 -5.90 28.02 9.91
C GLY A 220 -4.55 27.35 10.17
N ASN A 221 -4.20 26.28 9.48
CA ASN A 221 -2.88 25.66 9.57
C ASN A 221 -2.02 26.01 8.35
N ASN A 222 -1.07 26.94 8.53
CA ASN A 222 -0.21 27.42 7.45
C ASN A 222 0.82 26.41 6.94
N ARG A 223 0.98 25.26 7.62
CA ARG A 223 1.95 24.23 7.26
C ARG A 223 1.35 23.02 6.57
N ILE A 224 0.02 22.93 6.43
CA ILE A 224 -0.67 21.81 5.77
C ILE A 224 -1.50 22.36 4.64
N ASN A 225 -1.25 21.87 3.42
CA ASN A 225 -1.93 22.32 2.21
C ASN A 225 -2.53 21.13 1.44
N VAL A 226 -3.75 21.29 0.93
CA VAL A 226 -4.35 20.34 -0.01
C VAL A 226 -4.04 20.78 -1.43
N MET A 227 -3.50 19.87 -2.25
CA MET A 227 -3.19 20.13 -3.66
C MET A 227 -3.99 19.19 -4.57
N PRO A 228 -4.96 19.72 -5.32
CA PRO A 228 -5.61 18.95 -6.37
C PRO A 228 -4.63 18.57 -7.48
N LEU A 229 -4.63 17.30 -7.87
CA LEU A 229 -3.79 16.72 -8.90
C LEU A 229 -4.67 16.24 -10.06
N SER A 230 -4.14 16.28 -11.29
CA SER A 230 -4.86 15.73 -12.44
C SER A 230 -5.06 14.24 -12.29
N THR A 231 -6.30 13.75 -12.46
CA THR A 231 -6.64 12.32 -12.50
C THR A 231 -5.90 11.66 -13.66
N ARG A 232 -4.93 10.83 -13.35
CA ARG A 232 -4.12 10.09 -14.32
C ARG A 232 -3.32 8.97 -13.65
N TYR A 233 -3.38 7.77 -14.18
CA TYR A 233 -2.58 6.67 -13.68
C TYR A 233 -1.13 6.68 -14.28
N PRO A 234 -0.05 6.56 -13.48
CA PRO A 234 0.03 6.39 -12.03
C PRO A 234 0.40 7.68 -11.27
N GLN A 235 -0.56 8.57 -11.01
CA GLN A 235 -0.35 9.84 -10.29
C GLN A 235 0.19 9.60 -8.86
N GLY A 236 -0.28 8.53 -8.19
CA GLY A 236 0.16 8.14 -6.85
C GLY A 236 1.52 7.43 -6.80
N GLY A 237 2.16 7.17 -7.93
CA GLY A 237 3.52 6.64 -7.96
C GLY A 237 4.50 7.61 -7.30
N GLU A 238 5.27 7.17 -6.29
CA GLU A 238 6.08 8.04 -5.41
C GLU A 238 6.89 9.09 -6.19
N ARG A 239 7.64 8.69 -7.23
CA ARG A 239 8.44 9.60 -8.06
C ARG A 239 7.58 10.59 -8.85
N ARG A 240 6.43 10.13 -9.34
CA ARG A 240 5.48 10.98 -10.10
C ARG A 240 4.82 11.99 -9.20
N LEU A 241 4.41 11.54 -8.00
CA LEU A 241 3.82 12.41 -7.01
C LEU A 241 4.81 13.50 -6.56
N ILE A 242 6.04 13.13 -6.22
CA ILE A 242 7.10 14.09 -5.87
C ILE A 242 7.28 15.12 -6.99
N SER A 243 7.41 14.67 -8.23
CA SER A 243 7.58 15.57 -9.38
C SER A 243 6.37 16.48 -9.60
N SER A 244 5.14 15.96 -9.45
CA SER A 244 3.91 16.74 -9.63
C SER A 244 3.73 17.81 -8.55
N VAL A 245 4.09 17.49 -7.31
CA VAL A 245 3.90 18.37 -6.14
C VAL A 245 5.04 19.39 -6.04
N THR A 246 6.29 18.96 -6.15
CA THR A 246 7.48 19.80 -5.85
C THR A 246 8.25 20.24 -7.08
N GLY A 247 8.04 19.60 -8.24
CA GLY A 247 8.89 19.77 -9.43
C GLY A 247 10.23 19.03 -9.37
N ARG A 248 10.58 18.42 -8.22
CA ARG A 248 11.82 17.65 -8.07
C ARG A 248 11.74 16.33 -8.83
N GLN A 249 12.87 15.90 -9.39
CA GLN A 249 12.96 14.61 -10.09
C GLN A 249 13.96 13.71 -9.37
N ILE A 250 13.57 12.48 -9.13
CA ILE A 250 14.40 11.45 -8.51
C ILE A 250 14.42 10.19 -9.37
N ASN A 251 15.50 9.43 -9.29
CA ASN A 251 15.69 8.12 -9.94
C ASN A 251 15.82 7.00 -8.91
N SER A 252 16.16 5.79 -9.33
CA SER A 252 16.29 4.63 -8.43
C SER A 252 17.48 4.70 -7.45
N HIS A 253 18.43 5.63 -7.69
CA HIS A 253 19.63 5.79 -6.87
C HIS A 253 19.50 6.90 -5.81
N ILE A 254 18.44 7.72 -5.91
CA ILE A 254 18.19 8.84 -5.01
C ILE A 254 16.97 8.50 -4.16
N LEU A 255 17.14 8.44 -2.85
CA LEU A 255 16.00 8.29 -1.94
C LEU A 255 15.21 9.60 -1.89
N PRO A 256 13.88 9.54 -1.70
CA PRO A 256 13.07 10.75 -1.52
C PRO A 256 13.62 11.72 -0.46
N ALA A 257 14.12 11.18 0.66
CA ALA A 257 14.70 11.97 1.74
C ALA A 257 15.98 12.72 1.30
N ASP A 258 16.80 12.16 0.41
CA ASP A 258 17.99 12.83 -0.12
C ASP A 258 17.60 14.02 -1.02
N ALA A 259 16.40 13.96 -1.58
CA ALA A 259 15.79 15.08 -2.31
C ALA A 259 14.95 16.01 -1.40
N GLY A 260 15.07 15.88 -0.08
CA GLY A 260 14.35 16.72 0.91
C GLY A 260 12.86 16.43 0.98
N VAL A 261 12.42 15.20 0.68
CA VAL A 261 10.99 14.83 0.63
C VAL A 261 10.73 13.52 1.36
N ILE A 262 9.67 13.45 2.14
CA ILE A 262 9.11 12.20 2.67
C ILE A 262 7.71 12.02 2.11
N VAL A 263 7.38 10.83 1.62
CA VAL A 263 6.05 10.50 1.10
C VAL A 263 5.39 9.47 2.02
N LEU A 264 4.18 9.77 2.50
CA LEU A 264 3.37 8.88 3.34
C LEU A 264 1.98 8.68 2.72
N ASN A 265 1.41 7.49 2.87
CA ASN A 265 0.05 7.21 2.42
C ASN A 265 -0.99 7.65 3.48
N ILE A 266 -2.23 7.91 3.08
CA ILE A 266 -3.35 8.31 3.96
C ILE A 266 -3.54 7.33 5.11
N ALA A 267 -3.66 6.03 4.83
CA ALA A 267 -3.86 5.02 5.88
C ALA A 267 -2.66 4.93 6.84
N THR A 268 -1.44 5.18 6.35
CA THR A 268 -0.23 5.24 7.19
C THR A 268 -0.29 6.43 8.16
N ILE A 269 -0.80 7.57 7.74
CA ILE A 269 -0.99 8.75 8.60
C ILE A 269 -2.00 8.46 9.71
N ILE A 270 -3.11 7.80 9.38
CA ILE A 270 -4.11 7.38 10.38
C ILE A 270 -3.48 6.41 11.38
N ALA A 271 -2.71 5.43 10.92
CA ALA A 271 -2.02 4.50 11.82
C ALA A 271 -1.00 5.21 12.74
N ILE A 272 -0.31 6.27 12.25
CA ILE A 272 0.55 7.12 13.09
C ILE A 272 -0.28 7.82 14.17
N PHE A 273 -1.42 8.42 13.79
CA PHE A 273 -2.32 9.05 14.75
C PHE A 273 -2.79 8.03 15.80
N GLU A 274 -3.25 6.86 15.39
CA GLU A 274 -3.73 5.81 16.29
C GLU A 274 -2.63 5.31 17.24
N ALA A 275 -1.42 5.13 16.75
CA ALA A 275 -0.32 4.66 17.59
C ALA A 275 0.15 5.73 18.59
N VAL A 276 0.35 6.96 18.14
CA VAL A 276 0.93 8.01 18.96
C VAL A 276 -0.11 8.65 19.88
N LYS A 277 -1.31 8.91 19.37
CA LYS A 277 -2.38 9.57 20.13
C LYS A 277 -3.21 8.58 20.92
N MET A 278 -3.58 7.44 20.31
CA MET A 278 -4.55 6.50 20.87
C MET A 278 -3.92 5.22 21.45
N ASN A 279 -2.59 5.13 21.49
CA ASN A 279 -1.87 3.97 22.02
C ASN A 279 -2.30 2.64 21.37
N MET A 280 -2.60 2.67 20.07
CA MET A 280 -3.06 1.52 19.30
C MET A 280 -1.99 1.09 18.28
N PRO A 281 -1.37 -0.07 18.40
CA PRO A 281 -0.49 -0.59 17.35
C PRO A 281 -1.30 -0.93 16.10
N LEU A 282 -0.62 -1.15 14.97
CA LEU A 282 -1.27 -1.50 13.71
C LEU A 282 -1.87 -2.91 13.78
N VAL A 283 -3.17 -2.99 14.04
CA VAL A 283 -3.95 -4.22 14.19
C VAL A 283 -5.13 -4.33 13.23
N HIS A 284 -5.45 -3.28 12.50
CA HIS A 284 -6.56 -3.25 11.54
C HIS A 284 -6.22 -2.43 10.31
N ARG A 285 -7.06 -2.54 9.28
CA ARG A 285 -6.88 -1.84 8.02
C ARG A 285 -8.20 -1.71 7.27
N VAL A 286 -8.39 -0.59 6.55
CA VAL A 286 -9.50 -0.46 5.61
C VAL A 286 -9.12 -1.12 4.28
N VAL A 287 -9.97 -2.03 3.80
CA VAL A 287 -9.82 -2.78 2.55
C VAL A 287 -11.07 -2.57 1.69
N THR A 288 -10.89 -2.28 0.41
CA THR A 288 -11.98 -2.19 -0.55
C THR A 288 -12.30 -3.56 -1.12
N LEU A 289 -13.55 -4.03 -1.00
CA LEU A 289 -14.05 -5.15 -1.76
C LEU A 289 -14.90 -4.64 -2.92
N THR A 290 -14.57 -4.98 -4.17
CA THR A 290 -15.09 -4.27 -5.33
C THR A 290 -15.12 -5.12 -6.61
N GLY A 291 -15.75 -4.55 -7.66
CA GLY A 291 -15.91 -5.18 -8.96
C GLY A 291 -17.30 -5.78 -9.13
N ASP A 292 -17.62 -6.11 -10.37
CA ASP A 292 -18.92 -6.66 -10.76
C ASP A 292 -19.12 -8.12 -10.33
N GLY A 293 -18.04 -8.80 -9.90
CA GLY A 293 -18.06 -10.14 -9.34
C GLY A 293 -18.38 -10.21 -7.84
N VAL A 294 -18.52 -9.07 -7.16
CA VAL A 294 -18.89 -9.00 -5.74
C VAL A 294 -20.38 -8.73 -5.61
N ASN A 295 -21.06 -9.39 -4.66
CA ASN A 295 -22.49 -9.16 -4.43
C ASN A 295 -22.73 -7.81 -3.75
N GLU A 296 -22.00 -7.48 -2.70
CA GLU A 296 -22.13 -6.23 -1.93
C GLU A 296 -20.78 -5.49 -1.85
N PRO A 297 -20.35 -4.77 -2.90
CA PRO A 297 -19.12 -4.01 -2.86
C PRO A 297 -19.14 -2.95 -1.74
N GLY A 298 -17.96 -2.71 -1.11
CA GLY A 298 -17.85 -1.73 -0.03
C GLY A 298 -16.41 -1.56 0.48
N ASN A 299 -16.28 -0.77 1.54
CA ASN A 299 -15.03 -0.52 2.23
C ASN A 299 -15.16 -1.05 3.66
N MET A 300 -14.25 -1.95 4.05
CA MET A 300 -14.33 -2.65 5.33
C MET A 300 -13.10 -2.34 6.18
N ASP A 301 -13.33 -1.84 7.40
CA ASP A 301 -12.28 -1.79 8.42
C ASP A 301 -12.19 -3.17 9.09
N VAL A 302 -11.10 -3.86 8.79
CA VAL A 302 -10.94 -5.28 9.13
C VAL A 302 -9.75 -5.52 10.05
N PRO A 303 -9.86 -6.41 11.04
CA PRO A 303 -8.72 -6.89 11.80
C PRO A 303 -7.70 -7.56 10.88
N LEU A 304 -6.41 -7.27 11.07
CA LEU A 304 -5.35 -8.00 10.37
C LEU A 304 -5.41 -9.48 10.75
N GLY A 305 -5.16 -10.34 9.75
CA GLY A 305 -5.15 -11.79 9.97
C GLY A 305 -6.43 -12.52 9.62
N ILE A 306 -7.55 -11.83 9.32
CA ILE A 306 -8.73 -12.48 8.74
C ILE A 306 -8.40 -12.98 7.33
N SER A 307 -9.09 -14.05 6.89
CA SER A 307 -8.98 -14.52 5.51
C SER A 307 -9.70 -13.59 4.53
N HIS A 308 -9.21 -13.51 3.30
CA HIS A 308 -9.94 -12.83 2.23
C HIS A 308 -11.30 -13.50 1.96
N LYS A 309 -11.42 -14.81 2.28
CA LYS A 309 -12.68 -15.54 2.20
C LYS A 309 -13.71 -14.98 3.17
N TYR A 310 -13.34 -14.86 4.44
CA TYR A 310 -14.24 -14.29 5.46
C TYR A 310 -14.66 -12.86 5.09
N LEU A 311 -13.71 -12.02 4.63
CA LEU A 311 -14.03 -10.68 4.16
C LEU A 311 -15.03 -10.70 3.00
N ALA A 312 -14.87 -11.61 2.04
CA ALA A 312 -15.79 -11.73 0.92
C ALA A 312 -17.18 -12.21 1.37
N ASP A 313 -17.25 -13.20 2.26
CA ASP A 313 -18.51 -13.76 2.78
C ASP A 313 -19.32 -12.71 3.54
N GLU A 314 -18.68 -11.86 4.37
CA GLU A 314 -19.31 -10.73 5.06
C GLU A 314 -19.85 -9.63 4.14
N CYS A 315 -19.43 -9.63 2.87
CA CYS A 315 -19.92 -8.76 1.80
C CYS A 315 -20.85 -9.50 0.83
N GLY A 316 -21.59 -10.48 1.32
CA GLY A 316 -22.58 -11.24 0.53
C GLY A 316 -21.96 -12.26 -0.43
N GLY A 317 -20.65 -12.47 -0.38
CA GLY A 317 -19.92 -13.45 -1.20
C GLY A 317 -19.51 -12.95 -2.59
N ILE A 318 -18.74 -13.80 -3.26
CA ILE A 318 -18.31 -13.63 -4.65
C ILE A 318 -19.28 -14.39 -5.56
N LYS A 319 -19.69 -13.78 -6.68
CA LYS A 319 -20.61 -14.37 -7.65
C LYS A 319 -19.97 -15.58 -8.35
N ASP A 320 -20.76 -16.60 -8.64
CA ASP A 320 -20.31 -17.78 -9.39
C ASP A 320 -19.81 -17.46 -10.81
N SER A 321 -20.31 -16.33 -11.37
CA SER A 321 -19.86 -15.83 -12.68
C SER A 321 -18.48 -15.15 -12.65
N THR A 322 -17.83 -15.05 -11.50
CA THR A 322 -16.52 -14.44 -11.38
C THR A 322 -15.45 -15.28 -12.08
N VAL A 323 -14.71 -14.65 -12.99
CA VAL A 323 -13.64 -15.30 -13.75
C VAL A 323 -12.25 -14.99 -13.18
N LYS A 324 -12.11 -13.89 -12.44
CA LYS A 324 -10.82 -13.51 -11.84
C LYS A 324 -11.00 -12.73 -10.55
N ILE A 325 -10.15 -13.04 -9.57
CA ILE A 325 -10.03 -12.31 -8.31
C ILE A 325 -8.60 -11.79 -8.21
N ILE A 326 -8.46 -10.53 -7.80
CA ILE A 326 -7.19 -9.83 -7.71
C ILE A 326 -7.07 -9.21 -6.31
N SER A 327 -5.97 -9.48 -5.63
CA SER A 327 -5.56 -8.70 -4.44
C SER A 327 -4.88 -7.41 -4.90
N GLY A 328 -5.46 -6.28 -4.56
CA GLY A 328 -5.12 -4.97 -5.13
C GLY A 328 -5.98 -4.62 -6.34
N GLY A 329 -5.53 -3.63 -7.12
CA GLY A 329 -6.23 -3.21 -8.32
C GLY A 329 -5.74 -3.90 -9.61
N PRO A 330 -6.36 -3.62 -10.75
CA PRO A 330 -6.08 -4.32 -12.00
C PRO A 330 -4.71 -3.99 -12.62
N MET A 331 -4.08 -2.88 -12.22
CA MET A 331 -2.82 -2.43 -12.82
C MET A 331 -1.59 -3.01 -12.12
N MET A 332 -1.58 -3.07 -10.78
CA MET A 332 -0.43 -3.53 -9.99
C MET A 332 -0.73 -4.72 -9.08
N GLY A 333 -2.00 -5.10 -8.91
CA GLY A 333 -2.40 -6.21 -8.06
C GLY A 333 -1.94 -7.58 -8.55
N MET A 334 -2.20 -8.60 -7.75
CA MET A 334 -1.87 -10.00 -8.04
C MET A 334 -3.14 -10.83 -8.11
N ALA A 335 -3.28 -11.65 -9.17
CA ALA A 335 -4.36 -12.61 -9.27
C ALA A 335 -4.25 -13.65 -8.15
N MET A 336 -5.40 -13.98 -7.56
CA MET A 336 -5.52 -14.93 -6.45
C MET A 336 -6.04 -16.26 -6.98
N ASN A 337 -5.43 -17.35 -6.52
CA ASN A 337 -5.88 -18.72 -6.78
C ASN A 337 -6.70 -19.32 -5.62
N SER A 338 -6.72 -18.64 -4.47
CA SER A 338 -7.53 -18.95 -3.29
C SER A 338 -7.86 -17.67 -2.54
N LEU A 339 -8.93 -17.67 -1.77
CA LEU A 339 -9.29 -16.62 -0.82
C LEU A 339 -8.80 -16.91 0.62
N ASP A 340 -8.08 -18.01 0.84
CA ASP A 340 -7.61 -18.39 2.18
C ASP A 340 -6.39 -17.58 2.67
N TYR A 341 -5.84 -16.71 1.82
CA TYR A 341 -4.77 -15.82 2.23
C TYR A 341 -5.26 -14.81 3.26
N PRO A 342 -4.46 -14.54 4.33
CA PRO A 342 -4.84 -13.56 5.33
C PRO A 342 -4.72 -12.13 4.79
N VAL A 343 -5.58 -11.24 5.30
CA VAL A 343 -5.41 -9.79 5.18
C VAL A 343 -4.20 -9.37 6.00
N ILE A 344 -3.27 -8.68 5.37
CA ILE A 344 -2.01 -8.22 5.96
C ILE A 344 -1.91 -6.69 5.92
N LYS A 345 -0.90 -6.11 6.54
CA LYS A 345 -0.66 -4.65 6.62
C LYS A 345 -0.69 -3.96 5.25
N THR A 346 -0.33 -4.65 4.17
CA THR A 346 -0.28 -4.10 2.80
C THR A 346 -1.47 -4.45 1.94
N SER A 347 -2.46 -5.20 2.43
CA SER A 347 -3.68 -5.50 1.69
C SER A 347 -4.49 -4.23 1.45
N SER A 348 -4.86 -3.89 0.23
CA SER A 348 -5.61 -2.67 -0.12
C SER A 348 -7.02 -2.95 -0.62
N SER A 349 -7.19 -4.02 -1.37
CA SER A 349 -8.49 -4.38 -1.94
C SER A 349 -8.54 -5.84 -2.39
N ILE A 350 -9.78 -6.32 -2.57
CA ILE A 350 -10.11 -7.51 -3.35
C ILE A 350 -10.97 -7.02 -4.52
N LEU A 351 -10.50 -7.25 -5.73
CA LEU A 351 -11.25 -6.98 -6.96
C LEU A 351 -11.70 -8.30 -7.57
N ALA A 352 -13.01 -8.51 -7.68
CA ALA A 352 -13.59 -9.65 -8.38
C ALA A 352 -14.29 -9.18 -9.65
N ILE A 353 -13.95 -9.77 -10.79
CA ILE A 353 -14.48 -9.41 -12.10
C ILE A 353 -15.11 -10.60 -12.80
N THR A 354 -16.26 -10.37 -13.46
CA THR A 354 -17.01 -11.38 -14.21
C THR A 354 -16.57 -11.48 -15.68
N HIS A 355 -15.71 -10.56 -16.12
CA HIS A 355 -15.26 -10.50 -17.49
C HIS A 355 -13.77 -10.09 -17.56
N ASP A 356 -12.95 -10.92 -18.21
CA ASP A 356 -11.53 -10.61 -18.47
C ASP A 356 -11.23 -10.70 -19.97
N ASP A 357 -11.31 -9.55 -20.64
CA ASP A 357 -11.00 -9.45 -22.07
C ASP A 357 -9.55 -9.83 -22.40
N VAL A 358 -8.63 -9.67 -21.44
CA VAL A 358 -7.20 -9.91 -21.67
C VAL A 358 -6.89 -11.41 -21.71
N GLU A 359 -7.60 -12.21 -20.92
CA GLU A 359 -7.41 -13.67 -20.87
C GLU A 359 -7.71 -14.33 -22.23
N LYS A 360 -8.71 -13.80 -22.95
CA LYS A 360 -9.15 -14.33 -24.25
C LYS A 360 -8.30 -13.87 -25.43
N MET A 361 -7.35 -12.95 -25.20
CA MET A 361 -6.55 -12.35 -26.26
C MET A 361 -5.19 -13.04 -26.42
N GLU A 362 -4.93 -13.59 -27.60
CA GLU A 362 -3.60 -14.09 -27.93
C GLU A 362 -2.59 -12.97 -28.06
N THR A 363 -1.39 -13.22 -27.56
CA THR A 363 -0.26 -12.28 -27.72
C THR A 363 0.29 -12.39 -29.13
N SER A 364 0.57 -11.26 -29.76
CA SER A 364 1.18 -11.20 -31.09
C SER A 364 2.56 -10.55 -31.07
N ALA A 365 3.25 -10.62 -32.21
CA ALA A 365 4.54 -9.97 -32.38
C ALA A 365 4.43 -8.44 -32.21
N CYS A 366 5.50 -7.81 -31.77
CA CYS A 366 5.56 -6.36 -31.63
C CYS A 366 5.46 -5.65 -32.99
N ILE A 367 4.41 -4.86 -33.18
CA ILE A 367 4.19 -4.08 -34.42
C ILE A 367 4.96 -2.74 -34.44
N ARG A 368 5.78 -2.45 -33.42
CA ARG A 368 6.61 -1.24 -33.29
C ARG A 368 5.83 0.08 -33.31
N CYS A 369 4.59 0.10 -32.83
CA CYS A 369 3.70 1.27 -32.84
C CYS A 369 4.10 2.41 -31.89
N GLY A 370 5.02 2.18 -30.94
CA GLY A 370 5.51 3.20 -29.97
C GLY A 370 4.57 3.55 -28.83
N ARG A 371 3.32 3.02 -28.76
CA ARG A 371 2.35 3.37 -27.71
C ARG A 371 2.91 3.15 -26.30
N CYS A 372 3.67 2.07 -26.06
CA CYS A 372 4.27 1.77 -24.77
C CYS A 372 5.31 2.81 -24.31
N VAL A 373 6.03 3.44 -25.27
CA VAL A 373 6.98 4.53 -25.00
C VAL A 373 6.21 5.79 -24.57
N GLY A 374 5.18 6.16 -25.34
CA GLY A 374 4.35 7.34 -25.02
C GLY A 374 3.62 7.23 -23.69
N ALA A 375 3.27 6.01 -23.25
CA ALA A 375 2.59 5.77 -22.00
C ALA A 375 3.53 5.61 -20.79
N CYS A 376 4.85 5.41 -21.00
CA CYS A 376 5.77 5.16 -19.90
C CYS A 376 6.02 6.41 -19.05
N PRO A 377 5.60 6.44 -17.77
CA PRO A 377 5.80 7.59 -16.89
C PRO A 377 7.27 7.86 -16.55
N GLU A 378 8.11 6.83 -16.65
CA GLU A 378 9.57 6.92 -16.45
C GLU A 378 10.35 7.18 -17.76
N THR A 379 9.66 7.49 -18.88
CA THR A 379 10.25 7.80 -20.19
C THR A 379 11.18 6.70 -20.73
N LEU A 380 10.94 5.45 -20.36
CA LEU A 380 11.71 4.30 -20.82
C LEU A 380 11.28 3.85 -22.22
N VAL A 381 12.00 2.89 -22.78
CA VAL A 381 11.72 2.31 -24.10
C VAL A 381 11.29 0.84 -23.95
N PRO A 382 10.01 0.57 -23.54
CA PRO A 382 9.58 -0.77 -23.13
C PRO A 382 9.75 -1.85 -24.20
N GLN A 383 9.60 -1.54 -25.50
CA GLN A 383 9.78 -2.55 -26.54
C GLN A 383 11.22 -3.05 -26.64
N LEU A 384 12.22 -2.17 -26.46
CA LEU A 384 13.64 -2.58 -26.47
C LEU A 384 14.00 -3.35 -25.21
N MET A 385 13.50 -2.88 -24.05
CA MET A 385 13.66 -3.56 -22.78
C MET A 385 13.07 -4.99 -22.84
N ALA A 386 11.89 -5.15 -23.44
CA ALA A 386 11.24 -6.45 -23.58
C ALA A 386 12.04 -7.38 -24.51
N GLN A 387 12.61 -6.86 -25.59
CA GLN A 387 13.47 -7.63 -26.47
C GLN A 387 14.72 -8.12 -25.73
N ALA A 388 15.39 -7.26 -24.98
CA ALA A 388 16.55 -7.63 -24.18
C ALA A 388 16.19 -8.69 -23.11
N ALA A 389 15.08 -8.50 -22.38
CA ALA A 389 14.64 -9.40 -21.33
C ALA A 389 14.25 -10.80 -21.85
N ILE A 390 13.50 -10.87 -22.96
CA ILE A 390 13.10 -12.14 -23.60
C ILE A 390 14.30 -12.92 -24.11
N ASN A 391 15.29 -12.23 -24.67
CA ASN A 391 16.54 -12.82 -25.12
C ASN A 391 17.52 -13.10 -23.95
N LYS A 392 17.10 -12.93 -22.70
CA LYS A 392 17.93 -13.10 -21.49
C LYS A 392 19.20 -12.26 -21.48
N ASN A 393 19.25 -11.19 -22.27
CA ASN A 393 20.34 -10.23 -22.26
C ASN A 393 20.11 -9.18 -21.17
N TYR A 394 20.39 -9.58 -19.92
CA TYR A 394 20.13 -8.76 -18.74
C TYR A 394 21.08 -7.55 -18.65
N GLU A 395 22.30 -7.65 -19.19
CA GLU A 395 23.21 -6.51 -19.28
C GLU A 395 22.63 -5.42 -20.19
N GLN A 396 22.09 -5.79 -21.35
CA GLN A 396 21.43 -4.84 -22.24
C GLN A 396 20.15 -4.28 -21.63
N PHE A 397 19.40 -5.10 -20.84
CA PHE A 397 18.23 -4.63 -20.10
C PHE A 397 18.60 -3.54 -19.10
N GLU A 398 19.72 -3.66 -18.37
CA GLU A 398 20.24 -2.63 -17.47
C GLU A 398 20.70 -1.38 -18.24
N LYS A 399 21.45 -1.53 -19.34
CA LYS A 399 21.86 -0.41 -20.20
C LYS A 399 20.67 0.40 -20.76
N LEU A 400 19.52 -0.26 -20.93
CA LEU A 400 18.26 0.37 -21.32
C LEU A 400 17.48 0.94 -20.12
N TYR A 401 18.13 1.09 -18.99
CA TYR A 401 17.53 1.56 -17.73
C TYR A 401 16.37 0.70 -17.24
N GLY A 402 16.39 -0.61 -17.49
CA GLY A 402 15.32 -1.53 -17.08
C GLY A 402 15.06 -1.54 -15.58
N MET A 403 16.10 -1.26 -14.76
CA MET A 403 15.96 -1.18 -13.30
C MET A 403 15.18 0.07 -12.83
N GLU A 404 15.06 1.12 -13.66
CA GLU A 404 14.24 2.30 -13.39
C GLU A 404 12.73 2.03 -13.55
N CYS A 405 12.33 0.90 -14.14
CA CYS A 405 10.94 0.56 -14.32
C CYS A 405 10.23 0.44 -12.97
N ILE A 406 9.15 1.22 -12.77
CA ILE A 406 8.31 1.21 -11.56
C ILE A 406 7.19 0.15 -11.60
N GLU A 407 7.18 -0.70 -12.64
CA GLU A 407 6.26 -1.84 -12.78
C GLU A 407 4.76 -1.47 -12.79
N CYS A 408 4.45 -0.26 -13.20
CA CYS A 408 3.09 0.33 -13.13
C CYS A 408 2.06 -0.28 -14.11
N GLY A 409 2.45 -1.09 -15.08
CA GLY A 409 1.50 -1.70 -16.02
C GLY A 409 1.12 -0.84 -17.23
N CYS A 410 1.40 0.46 -17.28
CA CYS A 410 0.97 1.36 -18.38
C CYS A 410 1.33 0.84 -19.77
N CYS A 411 2.55 0.33 -19.94
CA CYS A 411 3.03 -0.19 -21.23
C CYS A 411 2.31 -1.47 -21.67
N THR A 412 1.95 -2.35 -20.73
CA THR A 412 1.13 -3.54 -20.99
C THR A 412 -0.29 -3.14 -21.37
N TYR A 413 -0.90 -2.22 -20.61
CA TYR A 413 -2.26 -1.71 -20.81
C TYR A 413 -2.48 -1.16 -22.22
N VAL A 414 -1.56 -0.34 -22.74
CA VAL A 414 -1.70 0.28 -24.07
C VAL A 414 -1.22 -0.60 -25.24
N CYS A 415 -0.70 -1.80 -24.96
CA CYS A 415 -0.12 -2.65 -26.00
C CYS A 415 -1.19 -3.29 -26.89
N PRO A 416 -1.32 -2.94 -28.19
CA PRO A 416 -2.31 -3.56 -29.06
C PRO A 416 -1.98 -5.01 -29.38
N ALA A 417 -0.70 -5.42 -29.26
CA ALA A 417 -0.25 -6.80 -29.41
C ALA A 417 -0.40 -7.64 -28.12
N LYS A 418 -1.03 -7.09 -27.09
CA LYS A 418 -1.32 -7.76 -25.80
C LYS A 418 -0.12 -8.42 -25.11
N ARG A 419 1.06 -7.82 -25.29
CA ARG A 419 2.31 -8.36 -24.73
C ARG A 419 2.40 -8.13 -23.23
N PRO A 420 2.78 -9.13 -22.41
CA PRO A 420 2.91 -9.02 -20.96
C PRO A 420 4.20 -8.29 -20.57
N LEU A 421 4.34 -7.02 -20.98
CA LEU A 421 5.58 -6.26 -20.82
C LEU A 421 6.01 -6.11 -19.36
N THR A 422 5.07 -5.76 -18.49
CA THR A 422 5.35 -5.54 -17.06
C THR A 422 5.83 -6.81 -16.38
N GLN A 423 5.19 -7.95 -16.66
CA GLN A 423 5.59 -9.25 -16.14
C GLN A 423 6.99 -9.64 -16.61
N THR A 424 7.28 -9.39 -17.89
CA THR A 424 8.61 -9.60 -18.46
C THR A 424 9.68 -8.78 -17.74
N PHE A 425 9.38 -7.52 -17.39
CA PHE A 425 10.32 -6.66 -16.67
C PHE A 425 10.49 -7.08 -15.21
N LYS A 426 9.40 -7.48 -14.52
CA LYS A 426 9.48 -8.03 -13.16
C LYS A 426 10.44 -9.21 -13.09
N LEU A 427 10.31 -10.16 -14.01
CA LEU A 427 11.19 -11.32 -14.08
C LEU A 427 12.64 -10.93 -14.40
N ALA A 428 12.87 -10.03 -15.37
CA ALA A 428 14.20 -9.57 -15.71
C ALA A 428 14.89 -8.86 -14.54
N LYS A 429 14.18 -8.01 -13.80
CA LYS A 429 14.71 -7.34 -12.60
C LYS A 429 15.10 -8.32 -11.48
N ILE A 430 14.33 -9.39 -11.29
CA ILE A 430 14.70 -10.47 -10.35
C ILE A 430 16.03 -11.10 -10.77
N LYS A 431 16.17 -11.47 -12.06
CA LYS A 431 17.39 -12.10 -12.59
C LYS A 431 18.62 -11.19 -12.50
N VAL A 432 18.45 -9.89 -12.75
CA VAL A 432 19.53 -8.90 -12.53
C VAL A 432 19.97 -8.86 -11.07
N ARG A 433 19.01 -8.83 -10.13
CA ARG A 433 19.35 -8.81 -8.70
C ARG A 433 20.04 -10.09 -8.25
N GLU A 434 19.56 -11.25 -8.68
CA GLU A 434 20.19 -12.56 -8.39
C GLU A 434 21.63 -12.60 -8.89
N SER A 435 21.90 -12.13 -10.12
CA SER A 435 23.24 -12.12 -10.69
C SER A 435 24.22 -11.17 -9.98
N LYS A 436 23.71 -10.12 -9.31
CA LYS A 436 24.52 -9.20 -8.49
C LYS A 436 24.78 -9.73 -7.07
N ALA A 437 23.85 -10.52 -6.52
CA ALA A 437 24.02 -11.11 -5.19
C ALA A 437 25.00 -12.30 -5.17
N THR A 438 25.28 -12.90 -6.35
CA THR A 438 26.24 -14.00 -6.54
C THR A 438 27.65 -13.55 -6.93
N LYS A 439 27.86 -12.27 -7.15
CA LYS A 439 29.16 -11.62 -7.36
C LYS A 439 29.61 -10.92 -6.07
#